data_9be1ee84ebcfdda4f145b00b2c816c6a
#
_entry.id   9be1ee84ebcfdda4f145b00b2c816c6a
#
_cell.length_a   1.000
_cell.length_b   1.000
_cell.length_c   1.000
_cell.angle_alpha   90.00
_cell.angle_beta   90.00
_cell.angle_gamma   90.00
#
_symmetry.space_group_name_H-M   'P 1'
#
loop_
_entity.id
_entity.type
_entity.pdbx_description
1 polymer ?
#
loop_
_entity_poly.entity_id
_entity_poly.type
_entity_poly.pdbx_seq_one_letter_code
_entity_poly.pdbx_strand_id
1 'polypeptide(L)'
;NIVGAFTKIEGGKKFSIVGYLGLFCGVLILSFYSIVGGWMISYVFEVIFKLFGMQEAATWAISKAPSANVVFTVIFSLLTIGIVLGGLTIGIEKWATRLMPVLIGMLVLLIIYVMTLDGASKGLSVYLVPDFSKIFDKQLIISALGQSFFSMSLGVGSMLVYGSYIRKQENLASTGALVTLADLIIAFLAGLLIIPAMYVAEANGVQIYDAAGKLIADSNIAFQVLPPLFETLGAFGTTVAFIFFLLMTIAAVTSSISLLEIPVAHMVDDKNMERKKASWISGIAILCVSLLIISNFGALFGLVITIATQYLEPIVGLSLCIFIGWVMNRNSILNELKEGYPEVENSLFYKIWPIFVRFVCPALIIIIFINTTF
;
A
#
# COMPACT_ATOMS: atom_id res chain seq x y z
N ASN A 1 2.80 0.60 -20.32
CA ASN A 1 2.54 1.75 -19.43
C ASN A 1 1.05 2.10 -19.43
N ILE A 2 0.60 2.83 -18.41
CA ILE A 2 -0.82 3.11 -18.14
C ILE A 2 -1.48 3.98 -19.22
N VAL A 3 -0.80 4.98 -19.78
CA VAL A 3 -1.35 5.89 -20.80
C VAL A 3 -1.40 5.18 -22.17
N GLY A 4 -0.30 4.52 -22.54
CA GLY A 4 -0.20 3.79 -23.80
C GLY A 4 -1.17 2.63 -23.93
N ALA A 5 -1.58 2.02 -22.83
CA ALA A 5 -2.59 0.98 -22.82
C ALA A 5 -3.92 1.45 -23.42
N PHE A 6 -4.37 2.67 -23.06
CA PHE A 6 -5.61 3.22 -23.62
C PHE A 6 -5.47 3.64 -25.08
N THR A 7 -4.34 4.24 -25.47
CA THR A 7 -4.17 4.77 -26.84
C THR A 7 -4.08 3.69 -27.92
N LYS A 8 -3.65 2.47 -27.55
CA LYS A 8 -3.50 1.33 -28.48
C LYS A 8 -4.78 0.51 -28.65
N ILE A 9 -5.78 0.70 -27.81
CA ILE A 9 -7.05 -0.03 -27.89
C ILE A 9 -8.07 0.80 -28.68
N GLU A 10 -8.83 0.14 -29.56
CA GLU A 10 -9.89 0.75 -30.35
C GLU A 10 -10.92 1.45 -29.42
N GLY A 11 -11.25 2.70 -29.71
CA GLY A 11 -12.11 3.54 -28.85
C GLY A 11 -11.44 4.08 -27.59
N GLY A 12 -10.22 3.65 -27.26
CA GLY A 12 -9.53 4.00 -26.00
C GLY A 12 -8.86 5.36 -25.98
N LYS A 13 -8.65 6.02 -27.13
CA LYS A 13 -7.90 7.29 -27.20
C LYS A 13 -8.46 8.39 -26.28
N LYS A 14 -9.78 8.45 -26.11
CA LYS A 14 -10.45 9.40 -25.20
C LYS A 14 -10.19 9.07 -23.72
N PHE A 15 -9.91 7.79 -23.41
CA PHE A 15 -9.61 7.31 -22.07
C PHE A 15 -8.14 7.46 -21.68
N SER A 16 -7.27 7.98 -22.55
CA SER A 16 -5.88 8.29 -22.20
C SER A 16 -5.80 9.25 -21.00
N ILE A 17 -6.78 10.11 -20.81
CA ILE A 17 -6.91 11.00 -19.65
C ILE A 17 -6.97 10.21 -18.33
N VAL A 18 -7.63 9.04 -18.32
CA VAL A 18 -7.68 8.14 -17.16
C VAL A 18 -6.29 7.61 -16.83
N GLY A 19 -5.49 7.32 -17.85
CA GLY A 19 -4.08 6.94 -17.68
C GLY A 19 -3.26 8.05 -17.03
N TYR A 20 -3.44 9.30 -17.44
CA TYR A 20 -2.76 10.44 -16.80
C TYR A 20 -3.26 10.70 -15.38
N LEU A 21 -4.56 10.54 -15.12
CA LEU A 21 -5.10 10.65 -13.76
C LEU A 21 -4.54 9.57 -12.84
N GLY A 22 -4.43 8.32 -13.30
CA GLY A 22 -3.82 7.23 -12.53
C GLY A 22 -2.32 7.48 -12.27
N LEU A 23 -1.58 7.99 -13.27
CA LEU A 23 -0.19 8.38 -13.09
C LEU A 23 -0.05 9.50 -12.05
N PHE A 24 -0.89 10.53 -12.13
CA PHE A 24 -0.91 11.63 -11.18
C PHE A 24 -1.28 11.16 -9.77
N CYS A 25 -2.28 10.28 -9.65
CA CYS A 25 -2.67 9.64 -8.40
C CYS A 25 -1.48 8.91 -7.76
N GLY A 26 -0.78 8.06 -8.52
CA GLY A 26 0.42 7.34 -8.05
C GLY A 26 1.54 8.27 -7.58
N VAL A 27 1.78 9.38 -8.27
CA VAL A 27 2.75 10.42 -7.88
C VAL A 27 2.36 11.07 -6.56
N LEU A 28 1.10 11.44 -6.39
CA LEU A 28 0.60 12.04 -5.13
C LEU A 28 0.69 11.04 -3.98
N ILE A 29 0.27 9.79 -4.20
CA ILE A 29 0.37 8.75 -3.16
C ILE A 29 1.84 8.58 -2.76
N LEU A 30 2.78 8.40 -3.69
CA LEU A 30 4.17 8.21 -3.34
C LEU A 30 4.78 9.43 -2.65
N SER A 31 4.30 10.64 -2.91
CA SER A 31 4.82 11.85 -2.27
C SER A 31 4.54 11.89 -0.76
N PHE A 32 3.34 11.60 -0.30
CA PHE A 32 3.06 11.51 1.13
C PHE A 32 3.54 10.18 1.74
N TYR A 33 3.50 9.10 0.97
CA TYR A 33 3.97 7.79 1.39
C TYR A 33 5.46 7.77 1.69
N SER A 34 6.26 8.54 0.95
CA SER A 34 7.70 8.72 1.21
C SER A 34 7.96 9.37 2.57
N ILE A 35 7.08 10.26 3.04
CA ILE A 35 7.16 10.87 4.36
C ILE A 35 6.88 9.82 5.44
N VAL A 36 5.81 9.05 5.28
CA VAL A 36 5.44 7.97 6.21
C VAL A 36 6.51 6.88 6.25
N GLY A 37 7.06 6.48 5.09
CA GLY A 37 8.19 5.56 5.00
C GLY A 37 9.44 6.11 5.68
N GLY A 38 9.66 7.42 5.60
CA GLY A 38 10.70 8.14 6.35
C GLY A 38 10.51 8.00 7.86
N TRP A 39 9.29 8.11 8.36
CA TRP A 39 9.02 7.88 9.80
C TRP A 39 9.37 6.45 10.22
N MET A 40 9.07 5.44 9.42
CA MET A 40 9.43 4.05 9.74
C MET A 40 10.96 3.88 9.86
N ILE A 41 11.71 4.47 8.93
CA ILE A 41 13.18 4.51 9.00
C ILE A 41 13.65 5.27 10.24
N SER A 42 13.02 6.39 10.60
CA SER A 42 13.42 7.19 11.75
C SER A 42 13.35 6.40 13.06
N TYR A 43 12.32 5.56 13.24
CA TYR A 43 12.22 4.66 14.40
C TYR A 43 13.27 3.54 14.38
N VAL A 44 13.67 3.03 13.21
CA VAL A 44 14.83 2.11 13.12
C VAL A 44 16.10 2.81 13.60
N PHE A 45 16.33 4.04 13.15
CA PHE A 45 17.51 4.82 13.57
C PHE A 45 17.44 5.25 15.04
N GLU A 46 16.26 5.53 15.59
CA GLU A 46 16.08 5.78 17.01
C GLU A 46 16.65 4.65 17.85
N VAL A 47 16.29 3.39 17.52
CA VAL A 47 16.81 2.22 18.23
C VAL A 47 18.34 2.11 18.10
N ILE A 48 18.86 2.34 16.89
CA ILE A 48 20.32 2.31 16.65
C ILE A 48 21.00 3.40 17.48
N PHE A 49 20.49 4.64 17.50
CA PHE A 49 21.07 5.73 18.29
C PHE A 49 21.03 5.45 19.79
N LYS A 50 19.92 4.86 20.30
CA LYS A 50 19.83 4.43 21.71
C LYS A 50 20.90 3.38 22.05
N LEU A 51 21.17 2.42 21.17
CA LEU A 51 22.20 1.40 21.38
C LEU A 51 23.62 1.99 21.46
N PHE A 52 23.88 3.10 20.74
CA PHE A 52 25.16 3.80 20.80
C PHE A 52 25.19 4.91 21.88
N GLY A 53 24.16 5.01 22.73
CA GLY A 53 24.08 6.02 23.80
C GLY A 53 23.81 7.46 23.31
N MET A 54 23.41 7.64 22.04
CA MET A 54 23.18 8.94 21.42
C MET A 54 21.71 9.39 21.65
N GLN A 55 21.33 9.67 22.89
CA GLN A 55 19.94 9.96 23.26
C GLN A 55 19.35 11.19 22.54
N GLU A 56 20.12 12.26 22.37
CA GLU A 56 19.66 13.45 21.64
C GLU A 56 19.34 13.15 20.18
N ALA A 57 20.19 12.35 19.51
CA ALA A 57 19.95 11.93 18.15
C ALA A 57 18.72 10.99 18.03
N ALA A 58 18.52 10.11 19.02
CA ALA A 58 17.37 9.23 19.09
C ALA A 58 16.06 10.02 19.20
N THR A 59 15.98 10.98 20.15
CA THR A 59 14.80 11.82 20.31
C THR A 59 14.56 12.73 19.11
N TRP A 60 15.62 13.27 18.50
CA TRP A 60 15.51 14.04 17.26
C TRP A 60 14.94 13.21 16.12
N ALA A 61 15.38 11.97 15.96
CA ALA A 61 14.94 11.10 14.85
C ALA A 61 13.42 10.94 14.81
N ILE A 62 12.77 10.74 15.96
CA ILE A 62 11.31 10.51 16.07
C ILE A 62 10.50 11.78 16.36
N SER A 63 11.15 12.94 16.49
CA SER A 63 10.50 14.19 16.88
C SER A 63 9.47 14.72 15.90
N LYS A 64 9.42 14.17 14.65
CA LYS A 64 8.64 14.70 13.52
C LYS A 64 8.94 16.17 13.20
N ALA A 65 10.07 16.71 13.74
CA ALA A 65 10.55 18.03 13.36
C ALA A 65 10.79 18.10 11.84
N PRO A 66 10.63 19.27 11.20
CA PRO A 66 10.84 19.40 9.76
C PRO A 66 12.21 18.86 9.29
N SER A 67 13.26 19.09 10.07
CA SER A 67 14.62 18.59 9.77
C SER A 67 14.70 17.06 9.76
N ALA A 68 14.12 16.39 10.75
CA ALA A 68 14.08 14.93 10.82
C ALA A 68 13.21 14.36 9.68
N ASN A 69 12.03 14.94 9.45
CA ASN A 69 11.16 14.56 8.34
C ASN A 69 11.87 14.65 6.99
N VAL A 70 12.58 15.74 6.72
CA VAL A 70 13.35 15.93 5.47
C VAL A 70 14.41 14.84 5.34
N VAL A 71 15.26 14.62 6.34
CA VAL A 71 16.37 13.66 6.28
C VAL A 71 15.85 12.26 6.01
N PHE A 72 14.88 11.77 6.78
CA PHE A 72 14.39 10.41 6.64
C PHE A 72 13.53 10.20 5.38
N THR A 73 12.80 11.22 4.93
CA THR A 73 12.10 11.18 3.63
C THR A 73 13.09 11.10 2.46
N VAL A 74 14.20 11.84 2.52
CA VAL A 74 15.28 11.75 1.51
C VAL A 74 15.90 10.36 1.52
N ILE A 75 16.22 9.79 2.68
CA ILE A 75 16.78 8.44 2.78
C ILE A 75 15.82 7.41 2.18
N PHE A 76 14.52 7.46 2.53
CA PHE A 76 13.52 6.55 1.99
C PHE A 76 13.37 6.68 0.47
N SER A 77 13.31 7.92 -0.03
CA SER A 77 13.22 8.20 -1.47
C SER A 77 14.44 7.69 -2.24
N LEU A 78 15.64 7.89 -1.71
CA LEU A 78 16.87 7.40 -2.32
C LEU A 78 16.95 5.87 -2.34
N LEU A 79 16.48 5.19 -1.28
CA LEU A 79 16.35 3.73 -1.27
C LEU A 79 15.41 3.25 -2.37
N THR A 80 14.23 3.88 -2.50
CA THR A 80 13.25 3.55 -3.55
C THR A 80 13.82 3.77 -4.94
N ILE A 81 14.42 4.94 -5.20
CA ILE A 81 15.07 5.25 -6.48
C ILE A 81 16.18 4.24 -6.79
N GLY A 82 17.04 3.95 -5.81
CA GLY A 82 18.17 3.03 -5.96
C GLY A 82 17.76 1.63 -6.41
N ILE A 83 16.63 1.11 -5.90
CA ILE A 83 16.10 -0.19 -6.31
C ILE A 83 15.51 -0.11 -7.74
N VAL A 84 14.72 0.91 -8.04
CA VAL A 84 14.07 1.08 -9.35
C VAL A 84 15.09 1.32 -10.47
N LEU A 85 16.23 1.96 -10.18
CA LEU A 85 17.36 2.12 -11.13
C LEU A 85 17.85 0.77 -11.68
N GLY A 86 17.81 -0.30 -10.89
CA GLY A 86 18.20 -1.65 -11.30
C GLY A 86 17.29 -2.29 -12.34
N GLY A 87 16.14 -1.69 -12.65
CA GLY A 87 15.16 -2.22 -13.59
C GLY A 87 14.31 -3.34 -13.02
N LEU A 88 13.55 -4.01 -13.90
CA LEU A 88 12.60 -5.05 -13.47
C LEU A 88 13.29 -6.25 -12.83
N THR A 89 14.22 -6.87 -13.52
CA THR A 89 14.83 -8.14 -13.08
C THR A 89 15.87 -7.98 -11.98
N ILE A 90 16.79 -7.00 -12.13
CA ILE A 90 17.90 -6.80 -11.19
C ILE A 90 17.49 -5.92 -10.00
N GLY A 91 16.55 -4.99 -10.22
CA GLY A 91 16.01 -4.12 -9.19
C GLY A 91 14.75 -4.71 -8.54
N ILE A 92 13.61 -4.50 -9.15
CA ILE A 92 12.29 -4.75 -8.56
C ILE A 92 12.10 -6.22 -8.18
N GLU A 93 12.21 -7.14 -9.13
CA GLU A 93 12.00 -8.57 -8.92
C GLU A 93 12.97 -9.15 -7.89
N LYS A 94 14.27 -8.87 -8.06
CA LYS A 94 15.31 -9.36 -7.16
C LYS A 94 15.10 -8.90 -5.72
N TRP A 95 14.74 -7.65 -5.50
CA TRP A 95 14.51 -7.12 -4.17
C TRP A 95 13.19 -7.61 -3.59
N ALA A 96 12.11 -7.63 -4.36
CA ALA A 96 10.82 -8.16 -3.92
C ALA A 96 10.92 -9.63 -3.49
N THR A 97 11.56 -10.49 -4.30
CA THR A 97 11.71 -11.92 -3.98
C THR A 97 12.58 -12.19 -2.75
N ARG A 98 13.48 -11.26 -2.38
CA ARG A 98 14.31 -11.39 -1.16
C ARG A 98 13.65 -10.78 0.06
N LEU A 99 13.03 -9.61 -0.10
CA LEU A 99 12.44 -8.87 1.01
C LEU A 99 11.14 -9.50 1.51
N MET A 100 10.31 -10.05 0.61
CA MET A 100 9.04 -10.66 1.01
C MET A 100 9.17 -11.85 1.96
N PRO A 101 10.05 -12.86 1.73
CA PRO A 101 10.24 -13.92 2.71
C PRO A 101 10.77 -13.43 4.05
N VAL A 102 11.67 -12.42 4.03
CA VAL A 102 12.19 -11.80 5.26
C VAL A 102 11.07 -11.11 6.03
N LEU A 103 10.22 -10.34 5.32
CA LEU A 103 9.05 -9.69 5.90
C LEU A 103 8.11 -10.70 6.57
N ILE A 104 7.75 -11.78 5.86
CA ILE A 104 6.86 -12.82 6.39
C ILE A 104 7.51 -13.50 7.59
N GLY A 105 8.81 -13.83 7.52
CA GLY A 105 9.56 -14.44 8.63
C GLY A 105 9.57 -13.54 9.87
N MET A 106 9.85 -12.26 9.71
CA MET A 106 9.82 -11.28 10.80
C MET A 106 8.41 -11.13 11.39
N LEU A 107 7.39 -11.07 10.52
CA LEU A 107 5.99 -10.98 10.94
C LEU A 107 5.58 -12.17 11.79
N VAL A 108 5.90 -13.40 11.37
CA VAL A 108 5.62 -14.63 12.11
C VAL A 108 6.37 -14.66 13.45
N LEU A 109 7.64 -14.27 13.48
CA LEU A 109 8.43 -14.20 14.73
C LEU A 109 7.82 -13.22 15.72
N LEU A 110 7.38 -12.04 15.26
CA LEU A 110 6.73 -11.05 16.11
C LEU A 110 5.36 -11.54 16.62
N ILE A 111 4.56 -12.21 15.77
CA ILE A 111 3.30 -12.81 16.19
C ILE A 111 3.55 -13.81 17.32
N ILE A 112 4.48 -14.76 17.11
CA ILE A 112 4.82 -15.77 18.14
C ILE A 112 5.22 -15.08 19.44
N TYR A 113 6.07 -14.07 19.37
CA TYR A 113 6.51 -13.33 20.55
C TYR A 113 5.35 -12.62 21.27
N VAL A 114 4.52 -11.85 20.55
CA VAL A 114 3.37 -11.13 21.13
C VAL A 114 2.39 -12.10 21.78
N MET A 115 2.18 -13.29 21.20
CA MET A 115 1.28 -14.31 21.79
C MET A 115 1.79 -14.88 23.13
N THR A 116 3.06 -14.68 23.49
CA THR A 116 3.60 -15.08 24.80
C THR A 116 3.37 -14.03 25.89
N LEU A 117 2.89 -12.84 25.55
CA LEU A 117 2.74 -11.72 26.47
C LEU A 117 1.34 -11.67 27.10
N ASP A 118 1.28 -11.14 28.33
CA ASP A 118 0.03 -10.95 29.05
C ASP A 118 -0.89 -9.95 28.33
N GLY A 119 -2.17 -10.29 28.19
CA GLY A 119 -3.15 -9.49 27.45
C GLY A 119 -3.34 -9.92 25.99
N ALA A 120 -2.40 -10.66 25.39
CA ALA A 120 -2.49 -11.09 24.00
C ALA A 120 -3.73 -11.95 23.71
N SER A 121 -4.12 -12.82 24.64
CA SER A 121 -5.29 -13.70 24.51
C SER A 121 -6.60 -12.92 24.37
N LYS A 122 -6.75 -11.78 25.07
CA LYS A 122 -7.90 -10.88 24.91
C LYS A 122 -7.95 -10.29 23.50
N GLY A 123 -6.81 -9.78 23.00
CA GLY A 123 -6.71 -9.24 21.64
C GLY A 123 -6.97 -10.31 20.57
N LEU A 124 -6.44 -11.51 20.78
CA LEU A 124 -6.67 -12.65 19.89
C LEU A 124 -8.16 -13.02 19.80
N SER A 125 -8.86 -13.05 20.94
CA SER A 125 -10.29 -13.33 20.96
C SER A 125 -11.10 -12.25 20.24
N VAL A 126 -10.76 -10.97 20.43
CA VAL A 126 -11.40 -9.84 19.74
C VAL A 126 -11.18 -9.94 18.22
N TYR A 127 -10.01 -10.37 17.78
CA TYR A 127 -9.70 -10.48 16.37
C TYR A 127 -10.32 -11.71 15.68
N LEU A 128 -10.32 -12.87 16.34
CA LEU A 128 -10.72 -14.15 15.74
C LEU A 128 -12.19 -14.53 15.98
N VAL A 129 -12.81 -13.99 17.03
CA VAL A 129 -14.22 -14.31 17.32
C VAL A 129 -15.13 -13.33 16.58
N PRO A 130 -15.83 -13.77 15.52
CA PRO A 130 -16.65 -12.88 14.71
C PRO A 130 -17.93 -12.46 15.45
N ASP A 131 -18.24 -11.17 15.39
CA ASP A 131 -19.52 -10.63 15.82
C ASP A 131 -20.50 -10.60 14.63
N PHE A 132 -21.26 -11.67 14.47
CA PHE A 132 -22.23 -11.80 13.38
C PHE A 132 -23.38 -10.78 13.45
N SER A 133 -23.60 -10.11 14.59
CA SER A 133 -24.64 -9.09 14.72
C SER A 133 -24.36 -7.87 13.82
N LYS A 134 -23.10 -7.64 13.49
CA LYS A 134 -22.63 -6.50 12.68
C LYS A 134 -22.40 -6.81 11.20
N ILE A 135 -22.67 -8.03 10.75
CA ILE A 135 -22.37 -8.45 9.36
C ILE A 135 -23.10 -7.60 8.31
N PHE A 136 -24.27 -7.05 8.65
CA PHE A 136 -25.05 -6.14 7.80
C PHE A 136 -24.90 -4.66 8.20
N ASP A 137 -23.94 -4.33 9.09
CA ASP A 137 -23.65 -2.94 9.40
C ASP A 137 -23.11 -2.22 8.17
N LYS A 138 -23.82 -1.16 7.75
CA LYS A 138 -23.48 -0.39 6.55
C LYS A 138 -22.08 0.19 6.63
N GLN A 139 -21.69 0.74 7.78
CA GLN A 139 -20.40 1.38 7.96
C GLN A 139 -19.26 0.36 7.90
N LEU A 140 -19.46 -0.82 8.50
CA LEU A 140 -18.50 -1.91 8.44
C LEU A 140 -18.26 -2.38 7.00
N ILE A 141 -19.35 -2.61 6.25
CA ILE A 141 -19.26 -3.05 4.85
C ILE A 141 -18.52 -2.02 4.00
N ILE A 142 -18.85 -0.72 4.13
CA ILE A 142 -18.21 0.34 3.37
C ILE A 142 -16.72 0.45 3.71
N SER A 143 -16.36 0.39 5.00
CA SER A 143 -14.97 0.43 5.44
C SER A 143 -14.17 -0.76 4.92
N ALA A 144 -14.76 -1.96 4.95
CA ALA A 144 -14.11 -3.17 4.42
C ALA A 144 -13.91 -3.09 2.89
N LEU A 145 -14.90 -2.59 2.14
CA LEU A 145 -14.79 -2.37 0.70
C LEU A 145 -13.72 -1.32 0.37
N GLY A 146 -13.70 -0.20 1.09
CA GLY A 146 -12.69 0.85 0.92
C GLY A 146 -11.28 0.33 1.20
N GLN A 147 -11.11 -0.43 2.28
CA GLN A 147 -9.82 -1.06 2.62
C GLN A 147 -9.37 -2.05 1.54
N SER A 148 -10.27 -2.90 1.03
CA SER A 148 -9.94 -3.83 -0.05
C SER A 148 -9.53 -3.12 -1.33
N PHE A 149 -10.19 -2.03 -1.67
CA PHE A 149 -9.89 -1.22 -2.84
C PHE A 149 -8.50 -0.59 -2.75
N PHE A 150 -8.17 -0.02 -1.60
CA PHE A 150 -6.86 0.59 -1.32
C PHE A 150 -5.74 -0.46 -1.26
N SER A 151 -5.93 -1.57 -0.53
CA SER A 151 -4.93 -2.63 -0.35
C SER A 151 -4.49 -3.25 -1.68
N MET A 152 -5.45 -3.48 -2.58
CA MET A 152 -5.18 -4.02 -3.92
C MET A 152 -4.66 -2.97 -4.92
N SER A 153 -4.45 -1.72 -4.48
CA SER A 153 -4.01 -0.60 -5.33
C SER A 153 -4.84 -0.41 -6.59
N LEU A 154 -6.17 -0.59 -6.47
CA LEU A 154 -7.11 -0.42 -7.58
C LEU A 154 -7.30 1.07 -7.85
N GLY A 155 -7.12 1.50 -9.09
CA GLY A 155 -7.24 2.91 -9.46
C GLY A 155 -5.92 3.71 -9.43
N VAL A 156 -4.83 3.18 -8.90
CA VAL A 156 -3.53 3.86 -8.90
C VAL A 156 -2.73 3.63 -10.19
N GLY A 157 -3.07 2.57 -10.93
CA GLY A 157 -2.39 2.21 -12.18
C GLY A 157 -1.20 1.27 -12.03
N SER A 158 -0.76 0.94 -10.82
CA SER A 158 0.31 -0.03 -10.58
C SER A 158 -0.02 -1.41 -11.16
N MET A 159 -1.26 -1.88 -10.99
CA MET A 159 -1.72 -3.15 -11.56
C MET A 159 -1.68 -3.16 -13.09
N LEU A 160 -1.93 -2.03 -13.77
CA LEU A 160 -1.79 -1.93 -15.22
C LEU A 160 -0.34 -2.01 -15.67
N VAL A 161 0.58 -1.40 -14.91
CA VAL A 161 2.01 -1.46 -15.18
C VAL A 161 2.52 -2.89 -14.99
N TYR A 162 2.24 -3.51 -13.84
CA TYR A 162 2.66 -4.89 -13.58
C TYR A 162 1.98 -5.90 -14.51
N GLY A 163 0.71 -5.71 -14.84
CA GLY A 163 0.02 -6.52 -15.84
C GLY A 163 0.69 -6.50 -17.21
N SER A 164 1.31 -5.36 -17.59
CA SER A 164 2.05 -5.27 -18.85
C SER A 164 3.37 -6.04 -18.87
N TYR A 165 3.84 -6.50 -17.70
CA TYR A 165 5.06 -7.31 -17.55
C TYR A 165 4.79 -8.81 -17.45
N ILE A 166 3.52 -9.20 -17.30
CA ILE A 166 3.13 -10.62 -17.25
C ILE A 166 3.32 -11.24 -18.64
N ARG A 167 3.84 -12.46 -18.67
CA ARG A 167 4.02 -13.20 -19.92
C ARG A 167 2.67 -13.60 -20.49
N LYS A 168 2.54 -13.63 -21.81
CA LYS A 168 1.29 -13.95 -22.51
C LYS A 168 0.71 -15.34 -22.17
N GLN A 169 1.60 -16.29 -21.86
CA GLN A 169 1.20 -17.66 -21.51
C GLN A 169 0.69 -17.82 -20.07
N GLU A 170 0.78 -16.77 -19.25
CA GLU A 170 0.33 -16.83 -17.86
C GLU A 170 -1.19 -16.71 -17.77
N ASN A 171 -1.79 -17.52 -16.90
CA ASN A 171 -3.22 -17.48 -16.64
C ASN A 171 -3.57 -16.26 -15.75
N LEU A 172 -4.07 -15.19 -16.37
CA LEU A 172 -4.41 -13.94 -15.69
C LEU A 172 -5.44 -14.12 -14.58
N ALA A 173 -6.41 -15.03 -14.73
CA ALA A 173 -7.43 -15.28 -13.71
C ALA A 173 -6.82 -15.91 -12.45
N SER A 174 -5.96 -16.93 -12.62
CA SER A 174 -5.28 -17.57 -11.48
C SER A 174 -4.24 -16.64 -10.85
N THR A 175 -3.51 -15.84 -11.64
CA THR A 175 -2.55 -14.86 -11.14
C THR A 175 -3.27 -13.80 -10.29
N GLY A 176 -4.39 -13.26 -10.76
CA GLY A 176 -5.21 -12.33 -10.00
C GLY A 176 -5.73 -12.93 -8.68
N ALA A 177 -6.21 -14.19 -8.73
CA ALA A 177 -6.67 -14.89 -7.53
C ALA A 177 -5.53 -15.11 -6.52
N LEU A 178 -4.33 -15.48 -6.97
CA LEU A 178 -3.15 -15.66 -6.10
C LEU A 178 -2.69 -14.34 -5.46
N VAL A 179 -2.70 -13.24 -6.22
CA VAL A 179 -2.38 -11.91 -5.67
C VAL A 179 -3.38 -11.52 -4.58
N THR A 180 -4.68 -11.68 -4.85
CA THR A 180 -5.73 -11.39 -3.86
C THR A 180 -5.62 -12.26 -2.61
N LEU A 181 -5.33 -13.55 -2.78
CA LEU A 181 -5.14 -14.48 -1.66
C LEU A 181 -3.89 -14.13 -0.83
N ALA A 182 -2.80 -13.75 -1.49
CA ALA A 182 -1.57 -13.33 -0.81
C ALA A 182 -1.80 -12.04 0.01
N ASP A 183 -2.49 -11.05 -0.57
CA ASP A 183 -2.88 -9.82 0.14
C ASP A 183 -3.74 -10.13 1.37
N LEU A 184 -4.75 -10.97 1.22
CA LEU A 184 -5.63 -11.40 2.32
C LEU A 184 -4.85 -12.11 3.44
N ILE A 185 -3.94 -13.03 3.09
CA ILE A 185 -3.13 -13.77 4.08
C ILE A 185 -2.21 -12.81 4.84
N ILE A 186 -1.52 -11.92 4.14
CA ILE A 186 -0.61 -10.95 4.77
C ILE A 186 -1.38 -9.99 5.67
N ALA A 187 -2.54 -9.48 5.22
CA ALA A 187 -3.40 -8.61 6.01
C ALA A 187 -3.92 -9.33 7.28
N PHE A 188 -4.31 -10.59 7.15
CA PHE A 188 -4.74 -11.42 8.28
C PHE A 188 -3.60 -11.64 9.29
N LEU A 189 -2.39 -11.96 8.84
CA LEU A 189 -1.22 -12.10 9.69
C LEU A 189 -0.85 -10.77 10.37
N ALA A 190 -0.93 -9.65 9.66
CA ALA A 190 -0.71 -8.34 10.24
C ALA A 190 -1.73 -8.03 11.35
N GLY A 191 -2.99 -8.38 11.15
CA GLY A 191 -4.03 -8.26 12.18
C GLY A 191 -3.76 -9.15 13.41
N LEU A 192 -3.23 -10.38 13.21
CA LEU A 192 -2.79 -11.26 14.30
C LEU A 192 -1.60 -10.70 15.09
N LEU A 193 -0.81 -9.80 14.52
CA LEU A 193 0.24 -9.09 15.24
C LEU A 193 -0.33 -7.87 15.97
N ILE A 194 -0.98 -6.99 15.24
CA ILE A 194 -1.33 -5.63 15.70
C ILE A 194 -2.41 -5.66 16.77
N ILE A 195 -3.50 -6.40 16.56
CA ILE A 195 -4.63 -6.38 17.51
C ILE A 195 -4.24 -6.98 18.87
N PRO A 196 -3.61 -8.17 18.96
CA PRO A 196 -3.09 -8.65 20.23
C PRO A 196 -2.06 -7.72 20.86
N ALA A 197 -1.14 -7.12 20.07
CA ALA A 197 -0.14 -6.17 20.60
C ALA A 197 -0.80 -4.94 21.25
N MET A 198 -1.92 -4.44 20.72
CA MET A 198 -2.66 -3.34 21.33
C MET A 198 -3.22 -3.74 22.71
N TYR A 199 -3.78 -4.94 22.86
CA TYR A 199 -4.29 -5.41 24.15
C TYR A 199 -3.16 -5.77 25.14
N VAL A 200 -2.00 -6.16 24.67
CA VAL A 200 -0.79 -6.24 25.50
C VAL A 200 -0.38 -4.84 25.96
N ALA A 201 -0.44 -3.83 25.10
CA ALA A 201 -0.20 -2.43 25.48
C ALA A 201 -1.18 -1.95 26.55
N GLU A 202 -2.48 -2.25 26.40
CA GLU A 202 -3.52 -1.96 27.42
C GLU A 202 -3.18 -2.62 28.77
N ALA A 203 -2.80 -3.90 28.77
CA ALA A 203 -2.40 -4.63 29.97
C ALA A 203 -1.18 -4.02 30.67
N ASN A 204 -0.30 -3.36 29.92
CA ASN A 204 0.86 -2.64 30.44
C ASN A 204 0.59 -1.15 30.74
N GLY A 205 -0.69 -0.72 30.74
CA GLY A 205 -1.09 0.66 31.10
C GLY A 205 -1.01 1.67 29.98
N VAL A 206 -0.77 1.25 28.74
CA VAL A 206 -0.79 2.13 27.55
C VAL A 206 -2.23 2.39 27.14
N GLN A 207 -2.59 3.64 26.89
CA GLN A 207 -3.94 3.99 26.44
C GLN A 207 -4.13 3.58 24.98
N ILE A 208 -5.10 2.69 24.72
CA ILE A 208 -5.45 2.22 23.38
C ILE A 208 -6.80 2.75 22.88
N TYR A 209 -7.54 3.47 23.73
CA TYR A 209 -8.80 4.12 23.37
C TYR A 209 -8.63 5.64 23.36
N ASP A 210 -9.29 6.31 22.45
CA ASP A 210 -9.37 7.77 22.38
C ASP A 210 -10.32 8.35 23.45
N ALA A 211 -10.42 9.67 23.51
CA ALA A 211 -11.32 10.37 24.44
C ALA A 211 -12.81 10.06 24.21
N ALA A 212 -13.18 9.55 23.04
CA ALA A 212 -14.55 9.13 22.70
C ALA A 212 -14.80 7.64 23.00
N GLY A 213 -13.84 6.92 23.57
CA GLY A 213 -13.92 5.49 23.86
C GLY A 213 -13.81 4.61 22.63
N LYS A 214 -13.34 5.14 21.50
CA LYS A 214 -13.05 4.36 20.30
C LYS A 214 -11.61 3.86 20.34
N LEU A 215 -11.39 2.65 19.82
CA LEU A 215 -10.06 2.09 19.67
C LEU A 215 -9.23 3.01 18.75
N ILE A 216 -8.02 3.36 19.19
CA ILE A 216 -7.07 4.14 18.37
C ILE A 216 -6.78 3.33 17.10
N ALA A 217 -6.92 3.97 15.95
CA ALA A 217 -6.81 3.36 14.64
C ALA A 217 -5.79 4.09 13.76
N ASP A 218 -5.65 3.65 12.52
CA ASP A 218 -4.80 4.22 11.48
C ASP A 218 -3.31 4.24 11.83
N SER A 219 -2.59 5.22 11.30
CA SER A 219 -1.15 5.40 11.54
C SER A 219 -0.80 5.63 13.02
N ASN A 220 -1.79 6.02 13.85
CA ASN A 220 -1.57 6.25 15.27
C ASN A 220 -1.22 4.96 16.03
N ILE A 221 -1.69 3.79 15.59
CA ILE A 221 -1.31 2.51 16.20
C ILE A 221 0.20 2.32 16.14
N ALA A 222 0.79 2.45 14.95
CA ALA A 222 2.20 2.18 14.74
C ALA A 222 3.12 3.19 15.44
N PHE A 223 2.67 4.43 15.65
CA PHE A 223 3.53 5.51 16.14
C PHE A 223 3.17 6.05 17.52
N GLN A 224 1.96 5.74 18.03
CA GLN A 224 1.50 6.22 19.34
C GLN A 224 1.26 5.08 20.35
N VAL A 225 0.84 3.90 19.88
CA VAL A 225 0.51 2.77 20.76
C VAL A 225 1.68 1.79 20.90
N LEU A 226 2.30 1.40 19.78
CA LEU A 226 3.32 0.35 19.81
C LEU A 226 4.67 0.82 20.40
N PRO A 227 5.19 2.04 20.14
CA PRO A 227 6.44 2.47 20.77
C PRO A 227 6.40 2.46 22.31
N PRO A 228 5.36 3.05 22.97
CA PRO A 228 5.22 2.92 24.42
C PRO A 228 5.13 1.47 24.89
N LEU A 229 4.44 0.58 24.17
CA LEU A 229 4.43 -0.84 24.49
C LEU A 229 5.83 -1.41 24.51
N PHE A 230 6.63 -1.15 23.46
CA PHE A 230 8.01 -1.68 23.39
C PHE A 230 8.88 -1.18 24.54
N GLU A 231 8.66 0.04 25.04
CA GLU A 231 9.39 0.55 26.22
C GLU A 231 9.03 -0.23 27.50
N THR A 232 7.79 -0.70 27.64
CA THR A 232 7.36 -1.51 28.81
C THR A 232 8.00 -2.90 28.83
N LEU A 233 8.47 -3.41 27.70
CA LEU A 233 9.07 -4.74 27.57
C LEU A 233 10.57 -4.79 27.97
N GLY A 234 11.13 -3.69 28.47
CA GLY A 234 12.52 -3.61 28.94
C GLY A 234 13.54 -3.86 27.82
N ALA A 235 14.61 -4.59 28.11
CA ALA A 235 15.70 -4.83 27.17
C ALA A 235 15.25 -5.55 25.88
N PHE A 236 14.30 -6.47 25.96
CA PHE A 236 13.71 -7.14 24.79
C PHE A 236 12.88 -6.19 23.94
N GLY A 237 12.23 -5.19 24.53
CA GLY A 237 11.42 -4.21 23.82
C GLY A 237 12.21 -3.45 22.74
N THR A 238 13.46 -3.12 23.02
CA THR A 238 14.35 -2.47 22.03
C THR A 238 14.56 -3.35 20.79
N THR A 239 14.79 -4.66 21.00
CA THR A 239 14.95 -5.61 19.88
C THR A 239 13.65 -5.78 19.10
N VAL A 240 12.52 -5.87 19.80
CA VAL A 240 11.19 -6.01 19.19
C VAL A 240 10.84 -4.76 18.39
N ALA A 241 11.10 -3.55 18.93
CA ALA A 241 10.91 -2.29 18.23
C ALA A 241 11.74 -2.23 16.93
N PHE A 242 13.03 -2.61 17.01
CA PHE A 242 13.90 -2.66 15.83
C PHE A 242 13.35 -3.60 14.75
N ILE A 243 12.99 -4.83 15.12
CA ILE A 243 12.45 -5.81 14.18
C ILE A 243 11.13 -5.30 13.59
N PHE A 244 10.25 -4.75 14.41
CA PHE A 244 8.95 -4.22 13.96
C PHE A 244 9.12 -3.07 12.95
N PHE A 245 9.89 -2.04 13.28
CA PHE A 245 10.07 -0.90 12.38
C PHE A 245 10.90 -1.25 11.14
N LEU A 246 11.83 -2.20 11.23
CA LEU A 246 12.52 -2.74 10.07
C LEU A 246 11.55 -3.49 9.13
N LEU A 247 10.66 -4.32 9.68
CA LEU A 247 9.58 -4.99 8.95
C LEU A 247 8.70 -3.96 8.23
N MET A 248 8.23 -2.94 8.94
CA MET A 248 7.40 -1.87 8.36
C MET A 248 8.15 -1.10 7.27
N THR A 249 9.45 -0.84 7.46
CA THR A 249 10.31 -0.19 6.44
C THR A 249 10.42 -1.05 5.17
N ILE A 250 10.63 -2.36 5.32
CA ILE A 250 10.69 -3.29 4.18
C ILE A 250 9.35 -3.30 3.42
N ALA A 251 8.24 -3.40 4.15
CA ALA A 251 6.91 -3.35 3.55
C ALA A 251 6.66 -2.03 2.80
N ALA A 252 7.04 -0.90 3.41
CA ALA A 252 6.91 0.41 2.78
C ALA A 252 7.78 0.55 1.52
N VAL A 253 9.01 0.08 1.54
CA VAL A 253 9.93 0.13 0.39
C VAL A 253 9.38 -0.69 -0.77
N THR A 254 8.88 -1.90 -0.54
CA THR A 254 8.32 -2.74 -1.62
C THR A 254 7.11 -2.10 -2.29
N SER A 255 6.25 -1.42 -1.54
CA SER A 255 5.12 -0.66 -2.09
C SER A 255 5.58 0.61 -2.84
N SER A 256 6.56 1.33 -2.31
CA SER A 256 7.08 2.56 -2.94
C SER A 256 7.74 2.29 -4.30
N ILE A 257 8.40 1.15 -4.46
CA ILE A 257 8.98 0.70 -5.73
C ILE A 257 7.87 0.58 -6.79
N SER A 258 6.75 -0.01 -6.45
CA SER A 258 5.61 -0.18 -7.36
C SER A 258 5.00 1.16 -7.79
N LEU A 259 4.90 2.10 -6.86
CA LEU A 259 4.39 3.45 -7.14
C LEU A 259 5.35 4.26 -8.01
N LEU A 260 6.67 4.17 -7.77
CA LEU A 260 7.67 4.87 -8.58
C LEU A 260 7.75 4.29 -10.01
N GLU A 261 7.50 3.00 -10.17
CA GLU A 261 7.50 2.36 -11.49
C GLU A 261 6.44 2.94 -12.43
N ILE A 262 5.33 3.47 -11.93
CA ILE A 262 4.25 4.03 -12.76
C ILE A 262 4.75 5.19 -13.65
N PRO A 263 5.31 6.30 -13.11
CA PRO A 263 5.86 7.37 -13.93
C PRO A 263 7.13 6.96 -14.70
N VAL A 264 7.94 6.08 -14.15
CA VAL A 264 9.15 5.59 -14.82
C VAL A 264 8.79 4.81 -16.09
N ALA A 265 7.86 3.85 -16.01
CA ALA A 265 7.39 3.09 -17.17
C ALA A 265 6.77 4.01 -18.25
N HIS A 266 6.03 5.04 -17.84
CA HIS A 266 5.49 6.02 -18.78
C HIS A 266 6.61 6.79 -19.53
N MET A 267 7.64 7.27 -18.80
CA MET A 267 8.76 7.98 -19.41
C MET A 267 9.61 7.09 -20.33
N VAL A 268 9.80 5.83 -19.95
CA VAL A 268 10.56 4.88 -20.76
C VAL A 268 9.81 4.52 -22.05
N ASP A 269 8.52 4.15 -21.92
CA ASP A 269 7.76 3.60 -23.05
C ASP A 269 7.22 4.66 -24.00
N ASP A 270 6.76 5.82 -23.50
CA ASP A 270 6.13 6.86 -24.33
C ASP A 270 7.12 7.95 -24.75
N LYS A 271 8.15 8.21 -23.96
CA LYS A 271 9.15 9.24 -24.26
C LYS A 271 10.49 8.66 -24.71
N ASN A 272 10.61 7.33 -24.83
CA ASN A 272 11.84 6.62 -25.16
C ASN A 272 13.05 7.08 -24.31
N MET A 273 12.79 7.41 -23.03
CA MET A 273 13.83 7.90 -22.13
C MET A 273 14.60 6.72 -21.55
N GLU A 274 15.92 6.88 -21.38
CA GLU A 274 16.73 5.89 -20.69
C GLU A 274 16.20 5.68 -19.27
N ARG A 275 16.05 4.42 -18.85
CA ARG A 275 15.47 4.05 -17.56
C ARG A 275 16.13 4.73 -16.37
N LYS A 276 17.47 4.81 -16.35
CA LYS A 276 18.19 5.50 -15.28
C LYS A 276 17.78 6.97 -15.17
N LYS A 277 17.70 7.66 -16.30
CA LYS A 277 17.28 9.06 -16.36
C LYS A 277 15.82 9.22 -15.93
N ALA A 278 14.93 8.35 -16.41
CA ALA A 278 13.52 8.34 -16.03
C ALA A 278 13.34 8.14 -14.52
N SER A 279 14.05 7.18 -13.93
CA SER A 279 13.98 6.89 -12.49
C SER A 279 14.45 8.08 -11.63
N TRP A 280 15.56 8.72 -12.00
CA TRP A 280 16.05 9.91 -11.31
C TRP A 280 15.09 11.10 -11.44
N ILE A 281 14.61 11.39 -12.64
CA ILE A 281 13.69 12.51 -12.87
C ILE A 281 12.38 12.29 -12.08
N SER A 282 11.77 11.12 -12.22
CA SER A 282 10.52 10.80 -11.50
C SER A 282 10.71 10.83 -10.00
N GLY A 283 11.77 10.19 -9.49
CA GLY A 283 12.05 10.12 -8.07
C GLY A 283 12.34 11.49 -7.44
N ILE A 284 13.17 12.33 -8.12
CA ILE A 284 13.45 13.68 -7.64
C ILE A 284 12.19 14.56 -7.71
N ALA A 285 11.40 14.48 -8.77
CA ALA A 285 10.15 15.24 -8.87
C ALA A 285 9.19 14.90 -7.70
N ILE A 286 9.03 13.61 -7.39
CA ILE A 286 8.21 13.15 -6.27
C ILE A 286 8.80 13.60 -4.93
N LEU A 287 10.12 13.49 -4.75
CA LEU A 287 10.80 14.00 -3.55
C LEU A 287 10.57 15.49 -3.38
N CYS A 288 10.66 16.31 -4.44
CA CYS A 288 10.36 17.74 -4.36
C CYS A 288 8.92 17.98 -3.87
N VAL A 289 7.94 17.21 -4.34
CA VAL A 289 6.55 17.29 -3.84
C VAL A 289 6.47 16.88 -2.36
N SER A 290 7.19 15.82 -1.95
CA SER A 290 7.26 15.41 -0.53
C SER A 290 7.85 16.53 0.34
N LEU A 291 8.93 17.18 -0.09
CA LEU A 291 9.55 18.29 0.62
C LEU A 291 8.62 19.53 0.69
N LEU A 292 7.85 19.79 -0.37
CA LEU A 292 6.81 20.82 -0.36
C LEU A 292 5.72 20.48 0.67
N ILE A 293 5.27 19.24 0.77
CA ILE A 293 4.32 18.80 1.80
C ILE A 293 4.92 19.02 3.20
N ILE A 294 6.18 18.64 3.43
CA ILE A 294 6.85 18.83 4.72
C ILE A 294 6.96 20.32 5.09
N SER A 295 7.19 21.21 4.12
CA SER A 295 7.31 22.65 4.37
C SER A 295 6.03 23.30 4.90
N ASN A 296 4.87 22.73 4.58
CA ASN A 296 3.56 23.15 5.10
C ASN A 296 2.71 21.93 5.47
N PHE A 297 3.26 21.12 6.40
CA PHE A 297 2.74 19.82 6.77
C PHE A 297 1.28 19.86 7.21
N GLY A 298 0.91 20.81 8.08
CA GLY A 298 -0.45 20.91 8.63
C GLY A 298 -1.54 21.12 7.58
N ALA A 299 -1.25 21.85 6.50
CA ALA A 299 -2.21 22.12 5.44
C ALA A 299 -2.15 21.08 4.32
N LEU A 300 -0.95 20.66 3.91
CA LEU A 300 -0.77 19.89 2.69
C LEU A 300 -0.85 18.38 2.89
N PHE A 301 -0.40 17.83 4.02
CA PHE A 301 -0.33 16.39 4.22
C PHE A 301 -1.72 15.73 4.13
N GLY A 302 -2.67 16.21 4.93
CA GLY A 302 -4.04 15.70 4.90
C GLY A 302 -4.75 15.99 3.56
N LEU A 303 -4.52 17.18 2.98
CA LEU A 303 -5.10 17.55 1.69
C LEU A 303 -4.65 16.61 0.58
N VAL A 304 -3.36 16.31 0.47
CA VAL A 304 -2.81 15.42 -0.56
C VAL A 304 -3.33 13.99 -0.39
N ILE A 305 -3.40 13.48 0.84
CA ILE A 305 -4.02 12.17 1.11
C ILE A 305 -5.47 12.16 0.62
N THR A 306 -6.27 13.14 1.04
CA THR A 306 -7.68 13.25 0.66
C THR A 306 -7.85 13.28 -0.87
N ILE A 307 -7.11 14.13 -1.58
CA ILE A 307 -7.19 14.23 -3.04
C ILE A 307 -6.81 12.90 -3.69
N ALA A 308 -5.73 12.28 -3.26
CA ALA A 308 -5.23 11.06 -3.87
C ALA A 308 -6.15 9.86 -3.62
N THR A 309 -6.52 9.61 -2.35
CA THR A 309 -7.19 8.37 -1.95
C THR A 309 -8.71 8.47 -1.98
N GLN A 310 -9.30 9.63 -1.63
CA GLN A 310 -10.76 9.77 -1.58
C GLN A 310 -11.37 10.23 -2.90
N TYR A 311 -10.61 10.93 -3.75
CA TYR A 311 -11.11 11.44 -5.02
C TYR A 311 -10.50 10.73 -6.23
N LEU A 312 -9.18 10.81 -6.41
CA LEU A 312 -8.54 10.34 -7.65
C LEU A 312 -8.61 8.82 -7.79
N GLU A 313 -8.27 8.08 -6.76
CA GLU A 313 -8.23 6.63 -6.79
C GLU A 313 -9.60 6.01 -7.15
N PRO A 314 -10.74 6.39 -6.51
CA PRO A 314 -12.05 5.90 -6.92
C PRO A 314 -12.46 6.35 -8.34
N ILE A 315 -12.14 7.59 -8.75
CA ILE A 315 -12.46 8.09 -10.09
C ILE A 315 -11.73 7.28 -11.17
N VAL A 316 -10.45 7.00 -10.97
CA VAL A 316 -9.66 6.18 -11.90
C VAL A 316 -10.18 4.74 -11.92
N GLY A 317 -10.42 4.14 -10.75
CA GLY A 317 -10.97 2.78 -10.65
C GLY A 317 -12.34 2.64 -11.33
N LEU A 318 -13.25 3.58 -11.11
CA LEU A 318 -14.56 3.63 -11.79
C LEU A 318 -14.39 3.77 -13.31
N SER A 319 -13.50 4.65 -13.74
CA SER A 319 -13.23 4.87 -15.17
C SER A 319 -12.65 3.62 -15.83
N LEU A 320 -11.80 2.86 -15.14
CA LEU A 320 -11.29 1.56 -15.60
C LEU A 320 -12.42 0.53 -15.75
N CYS A 321 -13.31 0.44 -14.77
CA CYS A 321 -14.48 -0.45 -14.87
C CYS A 321 -15.36 -0.11 -16.06
N ILE A 322 -15.62 1.18 -16.29
CA ILE A 322 -16.39 1.67 -17.45
C ILE A 322 -15.67 1.32 -18.74
N PHE A 323 -14.37 1.57 -18.83
CA PHE A 323 -13.60 1.27 -20.03
C PHE A 323 -13.60 -0.23 -20.37
N ILE A 324 -13.29 -1.09 -19.41
CA ILE A 324 -13.22 -2.53 -19.61
C ILE A 324 -14.62 -3.12 -19.85
N GLY A 325 -15.61 -2.67 -19.08
CA GLY A 325 -16.96 -3.23 -19.14
C GLY A 325 -17.80 -2.78 -20.35
N TRP A 326 -17.60 -1.54 -20.85
CA TRP A 326 -18.50 -0.92 -21.81
C TRP A 326 -17.83 -0.47 -23.11
N VAL A 327 -16.52 -0.21 -23.11
CA VAL A 327 -15.78 0.30 -24.28
C VAL A 327 -14.97 -0.80 -24.95
N MET A 328 -14.26 -1.61 -24.18
CA MET A 328 -13.46 -2.71 -24.75
C MET A 328 -14.32 -3.78 -25.43
N ASN A 329 -13.83 -4.24 -26.58
CA ASN A 329 -14.46 -5.36 -27.28
C ASN A 329 -14.30 -6.67 -26.47
N ARG A 330 -15.43 -7.32 -26.19
CA ARG A 330 -15.47 -8.57 -25.42
C ARG A 330 -14.61 -9.69 -26.06
N ASN A 331 -14.58 -9.76 -27.39
CA ASN A 331 -13.77 -10.77 -28.07
C ASN A 331 -12.27 -10.53 -27.92
N SER A 332 -11.84 -9.25 -27.89
CA SER A 332 -10.43 -8.91 -27.62
C SER A 332 -10.02 -9.34 -26.23
N ILE A 333 -10.87 -9.12 -25.22
CA ILE A 333 -10.63 -9.56 -23.84
C ILE A 333 -10.58 -11.10 -23.78
N LEU A 334 -11.51 -11.79 -24.46
CA LEU A 334 -11.54 -13.24 -24.49
C LEU A 334 -10.27 -13.83 -25.13
N ASN A 335 -9.83 -13.25 -26.25
CA ASN A 335 -8.63 -13.71 -26.94
C ASN A 335 -7.37 -13.57 -26.06
N GLU A 336 -7.24 -12.45 -25.34
CA GLU A 336 -6.14 -12.23 -24.40
C GLU A 336 -6.17 -13.26 -23.24
N LEU A 337 -7.35 -13.51 -22.68
CA LEU A 337 -7.50 -14.51 -21.61
C LEU A 337 -7.22 -15.93 -22.09
N LYS A 338 -7.55 -16.27 -23.36
CA LYS A 338 -7.30 -17.58 -23.95
C LYS A 338 -5.81 -17.88 -24.16
N GLU A 339 -4.95 -16.87 -24.31
CA GLU A 339 -3.51 -17.09 -24.46
C GLU A 339 -2.92 -17.87 -23.27
N GLY A 340 -3.33 -17.52 -22.04
CA GLY A 340 -2.87 -18.21 -20.81
C GLY A 340 -3.88 -19.21 -20.23
N TYR A 341 -5.13 -19.22 -20.71
CA TYR A 341 -6.18 -20.14 -20.27
C TYR A 341 -7.11 -20.50 -21.46
N PRO A 342 -6.77 -21.48 -22.31
CA PRO A 342 -7.54 -21.81 -23.51
C PRO A 342 -9.01 -22.12 -23.28
N GLU A 343 -9.35 -22.71 -22.13
CA GLU A 343 -10.74 -23.13 -21.80
C GLU A 343 -11.49 -22.03 -21.00
N VAL A 344 -10.96 -20.81 -20.86
CA VAL A 344 -11.55 -19.75 -20.05
C VAL A 344 -13.00 -19.43 -20.40
N GLU A 345 -13.38 -19.55 -21.67
CA GLU A 345 -14.74 -19.27 -22.18
C GLU A 345 -15.80 -20.12 -21.48
N ASN A 346 -15.46 -21.37 -21.15
CA ASN A 346 -16.35 -22.32 -20.46
C ASN A 346 -16.32 -22.16 -18.93
N SER A 347 -15.37 -21.39 -18.41
CA SER A 347 -15.17 -21.22 -16.98
C SER A 347 -16.29 -20.39 -16.34
N LEU A 348 -16.55 -20.66 -15.05
CA LEU A 348 -17.46 -19.84 -14.24
C LEU A 348 -16.95 -18.40 -14.13
N PHE A 349 -15.63 -18.22 -14.06
CA PHE A 349 -14.99 -16.89 -14.04
C PHE A 349 -15.45 -16.04 -15.23
N TYR A 350 -15.33 -16.51 -16.46
CA TYR A 350 -15.68 -15.74 -17.65
C TYR A 350 -17.18 -15.46 -17.78
N LYS A 351 -18.02 -16.32 -17.20
CA LYS A 351 -19.49 -16.12 -17.17
C LYS A 351 -19.90 -15.01 -16.19
N ILE A 352 -19.24 -14.93 -15.04
CA ILE A 352 -19.59 -14.02 -13.94
C ILE A 352 -18.84 -12.67 -14.05
N TRP A 353 -17.56 -12.68 -14.39
CA TRP A 353 -16.68 -11.52 -14.43
C TRP A 353 -17.24 -10.32 -15.22
N PRO A 354 -17.86 -10.44 -16.41
CA PRO A 354 -18.41 -9.30 -17.12
C PRO A 354 -19.56 -8.58 -16.37
N ILE A 355 -20.34 -9.31 -15.59
CA ILE A 355 -21.41 -8.73 -14.77
C ILE A 355 -20.79 -7.92 -13.63
N PHE A 356 -19.77 -8.48 -12.99
CA PHE A 356 -19.07 -7.79 -11.91
C PHE A 356 -18.43 -6.48 -12.38
N VAL A 357 -17.66 -6.50 -13.46
CA VAL A 357 -16.96 -5.33 -13.99
C VAL A 357 -17.93 -4.26 -14.52
N ARG A 358 -19.06 -4.68 -15.10
CA ARG A 358 -20.05 -3.74 -15.66
C ARG A 358 -20.92 -3.07 -14.61
N PHE A 359 -21.32 -3.82 -13.58
CA PHE A 359 -22.37 -3.35 -12.67
C PHE A 359 -21.94 -3.36 -11.20
N VAL A 360 -21.40 -4.49 -10.72
CA VAL A 360 -21.11 -4.67 -9.28
C VAL A 360 -19.96 -3.76 -8.85
N CYS A 361 -18.81 -3.83 -9.53
CA CYS A 361 -17.64 -3.01 -9.18
C CYS A 361 -17.92 -1.51 -9.29
N PRO A 362 -18.52 -0.97 -10.39
CA PRO A 362 -18.90 0.45 -10.45
C PRO A 362 -19.84 0.86 -9.32
N ALA A 363 -20.85 0.06 -9.02
CA ALA A 363 -21.79 0.36 -7.93
C ALA A 363 -21.08 0.44 -6.57
N LEU A 364 -20.19 -0.53 -6.27
CA LEU A 364 -19.43 -0.53 -5.03
C LEU A 364 -18.47 0.67 -4.95
N ILE A 365 -17.76 1.00 -6.02
CA ILE A 365 -16.85 2.16 -6.06
C ILE A 365 -17.63 3.47 -5.86
N ILE A 366 -18.80 3.62 -6.47
CA ILE A 366 -19.65 4.79 -6.26
C ILE A 366 -20.13 4.89 -4.81
N ILE A 367 -20.51 3.78 -4.20
CA ILE A 367 -20.90 3.74 -2.79
C ILE A 367 -19.74 4.16 -1.90
N ILE A 368 -18.53 3.63 -2.12
CA ILE A 368 -17.33 4.02 -1.39
C ILE A 368 -17.09 5.52 -1.57
N PHE A 369 -17.08 6.01 -2.81
CA PHE A 369 -16.81 7.40 -3.14
C PHE A 369 -17.79 8.36 -2.46
N ILE A 370 -19.10 8.08 -2.50
CA ILE A 370 -20.10 8.90 -1.84
C ILE A 370 -19.89 8.93 -0.32
N ASN A 371 -19.67 7.78 0.32
CA ASN A 371 -19.52 7.73 1.77
C ASN A 371 -18.17 8.21 2.31
N THR A 372 -17.14 8.29 1.47
CA THR A 372 -15.85 8.90 1.87
C THR A 372 -15.80 10.39 1.62
N THR A 373 -16.67 10.91 0.73
CA THR A 373 -16.66 12.32 0.34
C THR A 373 -17.72 13.14 1.07
N PHE A 374 -18.87 12.54 1.38
CA PHE A 374 -20.05 13.18 1.98
C PHE A 374 -20.46 12.47 3.28
#